data_32040e14bffb05872ef6cf7003c8a30d
#
_entry.id   32040e14bffb05872ef6cf7003c8a30d
#
_cell.length_a   1.000
_cell.length_b   1.000
_cell.length_c   1.000
_cell.angle_alpha   90.00
_cell.angle_beta   90.00
_cell.angle_gamma   90.00
#
_symmetry.space_group_name_H-M   'P 1'
#
loop_
_entity.id
_entity.type
_entity.pdbx_description
1 polymer ?
#
loop_
_entity_poly.entity_id
_entity_poly.type
_entity_poly.pdbx_seq_one_letter_code
_entity_poly.pdbx_strand_id
1 'polypeptide(L)'
;TDALLADQVDLAMISHGKINKNLEYTFLRRDKVILVGGMNTEIAQRFPVGETISIKQAENEKFVSVQEKFGFRMNQSEIFKAGGIDPEIVLETFNIDLACRLAIVSDFVSLCPEAHPLETEFLKKDSFYCYIKDQEYSRNFSICYRKGIFLPKYMRAFIEMAVKLYREP
;
A
#
# COMPACT_ATOMS: atom_id res chain seq x y z
N THR A 1 -8.78 -7.55 11.32
CA THR A 1 -8.63 -8.94 11.82
C THR A 1 -9.44 -9.15 13.08
N ASP A 2 -9.30 -8.28 14.08
CA ASP A 2 -9.94 -8.45 15.41
C ASP A 2 -11.46 -8.44 15.34
N ALA A 3 -12.05 -7.56 14.53
CA ALA A 3 -13.49 -7.51 14.31
C ALA A 3 -14.07 -8.82 13.71
N LEU A 4 -13.31 -9.48 12.81
CA LEU A 4 -13.68 -10.81 12.30
C LEU A 4 -13.65 -11.86 13.42
N LEU A 5 -12.58 -11.87 14.21
CA LEU A 5 -12.42 -12.84 15.31
C LEU A 5 -13.42 -12.61 16.43
N ALA A 6 -13.83 -11.36 16.66
CA ALA A 6 -14.84 -10.97 17.65
C ALA A 6 -16.29 -11.07 17.15
N ASP A 7 -16.53 -11.62 15.96
CA ASP A 7 -17.87 -11.78 15.36
C ASP A 7 -18.63 -10.46 15.11
N GLN A 8 -17.89 -9.37 14.93
CA GLN A 8 -18.45 -8.05 14.67
C GLN A 8 -18.69 -7.81 13.17
N VAL A 9 -17.98 -8.54 12.32
CA VAL A 9 -18.14 -8.53 10.87
C VAL A 9 -17.99 -9.96 10.33
N ASP A 10 -18.67 -10.28 9.24
CA ASP A 10 -18.63 -11.60 8.60
C ASP A 10 -17.50 -11.71 7.58
N LEU A 11 -17.26 -10.64 6.82
CA LEU A 11 -16.22 -10.54 5.79
C LEU A 11 -15.40 -9.26 6.02
N ALA A 12 -14.12 -9.29 5.67
CA ALA A 12 -13.27 -8.12 5.63
C ALA A 12 -12.36 -8.17 4.40
N MET A 13 -12.20 -7.03 3.74
CA MET A 13 -11.18 -6.85 2.71
C MET A 13 -9.96 -6.23 3.39
N ILE A 14 -8.84 -6.93 3.38
CA ILE A 14 -7.64 -6.52 4.09
C ILE A 14 -6.38 -6.69 3.26
N SER A 15 -5.44 -5.78 3.46
CA SER A 15 -4.07 -5.91 2.99
C SER A 15 -3.21 -6.50 4.11
N HIS A 16 -2.55 -7.64 3.87
CA HIS A 16 -1.82 -8.36 4.92
C HIS A 16 -0.50 -8.96 4.43
N GLY A 17 0.51 -8.97 5.31
CA GLY A 17 1.76 -9.69 5.11
C GLY A 17 1.76 -11.05 5.81
N LYS A 18 1.14 -11.13 7.00
CA LYS A 18 1.07 -12.35 7.81
C LYS A 18 -0.32 -12.97 7.77
N ILE A 19 -0.37 -14.30 7.82
CA ILE A 19 -1.62 -15.08 7.83
C ILE A 19 -2.00 -15.41 9.28
N ASN A 20 -3.27 -15.15 9.63
CA ASN A 20 -3.85 -15.63 10.88
C ASN A 20 -4.49 -17.01 10.66
N LYS A 21 -4.06 -18.03 11.40
CA LYS A 21 -4.52 -19.42 11.27
C LYS A 21 -6.01 -19.65 11.51
N ASN A 22 -6.68 -18.69 12.15
CA ASN A 22 -8.13 -18.75 12.45
C ASN A 22 -8.99 -18.10 11.36
N LEU A 23 -8.37 -17.59 10.29
CA LEU A 23 -9.05 -16.97 9.16
C LEU A 23 -8.78 -17.74 7.87
N GLU A 24 -9.76 -17.72 6.99
CA GLU A 24 -9.64 -18.11 5.60
C GLU A 24 -9.40 -16.86 4.75
N TYR A 25 -8.61 -17.00 3.67
CA TYR A 25 -8.20 -15.91 2.79
C TYR A 25 -8.51 -16.24 1.35
N THR A 26 -9.30 -15.40 0.70
CA THR A 26 -9.45 -15.43 -0.75
C THR A 26 -8.59 -14.32 -1.33
N PHE A 27 -7.51 -14.70 -1.98
CA PHE A 27 -6.56 -13.77 -2.60
C PHE A 27 -7.23 -13.01 -3.75
N LEU A 28 -7.06 -11.70 -3.78
CA LEU A 28 -7.55 -10.80 -4.83
C LEU A 28 -6.40 -10.32 -5.70
N ARG A 29 -5.44 -9.62 -5.12
CA ARG A 29 -4.25 -9.11 -5.81
C ARG A 29 -3.06 -8.96 -4.88
N ARG A 30 -1.90 -8.74 -5.47
CA ARG A 30 -0.69 -8.37 -4.75
C ARG A 30 -0.49 -6.87 -4.86
N ASP A 31 -0.48 -6.18 -3.73
CA ASP A 31 -0.19 -4.75 -3.67
C ASP A 31 1.32 -4.54 -3.55
N LYS A 32 1.93 -3.99 -4.59
CA LYS A 32 3.30 -3.48 -4.51
C LYS A 32 3.33 -2.15 -3.77
N VAL A 33 4.49 -1.78 -3.26
CA VAL A 33 4.72 -0.45 -2.72
C VAL A 33 5.50 0.36 -3.73
N ILE A 34 5.06 1.58 -3.97
CA ILE A 34 5.75 2.55 -4.82
C ILE A 34 6.13 3.78 -4.02
N LEU A 35 7.15 4.47 -4.46
CA LEU A 35 7.50 5.82 -4.05
C LEU A 35 6.81 6.79 -5.02
N VAL A 36 6.12 7.79 -4.49
CA VAL A 36 5.50 8.87 -5.29
C VAL A 36 6.02 10.23 -4.84
N GLY A 37 6.06 11.19 -5.73
CA GLY A 37 6.48 12.56 -5.45
C GLY A 37 6.18 13.51 -6.60
N GLY A 38 6.51 14.78 -6.40
CA GLY A 38 6.49 15.78 -7.46
C GLY A 38 7.68 15.62 -8.41
N MET A 39 7.57 16.19 -9.61
CA MET A 39 8.67 16.19 -10.60
C MET A 39 9.88 17.03 -10.17
N ASN A 40 9.74 17.87 -9.14
CA ASN A 40 10.81 18.71 -8.60
C ASN A 40 11.68 18.01 -7.54
N THR A 41 11.31 16.80 -7.10
CA THR A 41 12.11 16.02 -6.15
C THR A 41 13.44 15.60 -6.75
N GLU A 42 14.49 15.45 -5.93
CA GLU A 42 15.81 15.02 -6.43
C GLU A 42 15.72 13.62 -7.07
N ILE A 43 14.92 12.73 -6.52
CA ILE A 43 14.72 11.39 -7.05
C ILE A 43 14.09 11.41 -8.45
N ALA A 44 13.13 12.32 -8.69
CA ALA A 44 12.49 12.48 -10.00
C ALA A 44 13.44 13.01 -11.07
N GLN A 45 14.45 13.79 -10.68
CA GLN A 45 15.49 14.28 -11.59
C GLN A 45 16.53 13.20 -11.94
N ARG A 46 16.67 12.17 -11.11
CA ARG A 46 17.67 11.11 -11.25
C ARG A 46 17.16 9.87 -11.96
N PHE A 47 15.88 9.59 -11.88
CA PHE A 47 15.29 8.35 -12.39
C PHE A 47 14.05 8.62 -13.25
N PRO A 48 13.85 7.84 -14.32
CA PRO A 48 12.63 7.92 -15.13
C PRO A 48 11.41 7.41 -14.33
N VAL A 49 10.23 7.94 -14.70
CA VAL A 49 8.96 7.49 -14.13
C VAL A 49 8.75 5.99 -14.39
N GLY A 50 8.34 5.24 -13.35
CA GLY A 50 8.12 3.80 -13.44
C GLY A 50 9.38 2.95 -13.28
N GLU A 51 10.55 3.55 -13.06
CA GLU A 51 11.80 2.81 -12.80
C GLU A 51 11.72 2.02 -11.50
N THR A 52 12.53 0.97 -11.38
CA THR A 52 12.68 0.19 -10.14
C THR A 52 13.97 0.58 -9.44
N ILE A 53 13.87 1.12 -8.25
CA ILE A 53 15.00 1.63 -7.47
C ILE A 53 15.12 0.94 -6.10
N SER A 54 16.31 0.99 -5.50
CA SER A 54 16.46 0.70 -4.07
C SER A 54 15.95 1.89 -3.26
N ILE A 55 15.25 1.64 -2.13
CA ILE A 55 14.80 2.71 -1.23
C ILE A 55 15.99 3.55 -0.71
N LYS A 56 17.19 2.98 -0.64
CA LYS A 56 18.41 3.69 -0.28
C LYS A 56 18.70 4.89 -1.19
N GLN A 57 18.25 4.86 -2.43
CA GLN A 57 18.44 5.98 -3.37
C GLN A 57 17.58 7.20 -3.03
N ALA A 58 16.60 7.03 -2.14
CA ALA A 58 15.75 8.11 -1.62
C ALA A 58 16.13 8.52 -0.18
N GLU A 59 17.31 8.16 0.33
CA GLU A 59 17.72 8.44 1.72
C GLU A 59 17.77 9.92 2.09
N ASN A 60 18.02 10.80 1.11
CA ASN A 60 18.08 12.26 1.30
C ASN A 60 16.76 12.96 1.01
N GLU A 61 15.74 12.24 0.57
CA GLU A 61 14.43 12.81 0.33
C GLU A 61 13.68 13.05 1.64
N LYS A 62 12.82 14.06 1.63
CA LYS A 62 11.90 14.35 2.73
C LYS A 62 10.60 13.63 2.53
N PHE A 63 10.12 12.93 3.55
CA PHE A 63 8.95 12.07 3.44
C PHE A 63 7.70 12.65 4.10
N VAL A 64 6.57 12.51 3.41
CA VAL A 64 5.24 12.55 3.99
C VAL A 64 4.83 11.12 4.30
N SER A 65 4.41 10.85 5.54
CA SER A 65 4.09 9.51 6.01
C SER A 65 2.67 9.44 6.58
N VAL A 66 2.21 8.23 6.88
CA VAL A 66 1.00 8.03 7.66
C VAL A 66 1.36 7.77 9.12
N GLN A 67 0.44 8.09 10.03
CA GLN A 67 0.67 7.93 11.48
C GLN A 67 0.84 6.45 11.88
N GLU A 68 1.57 6.21 12.96
CA GLU A 68 1.93 4.87 13.45
C GLU A 68 0.76 3.92 13.67
N LYS A 69 -0.39 4.42 14.08
CA LYS A 69 -1.60 3.61 14.28
C LYS A 69 -2.19 3.00 13.00
N PHE A 70 -1.74 3.44 11.83
CA PHE A 70 -2.17 2.87 10.56
C PHE A 70 -1.27 1.72 10.15
N GLY A 71 -1.88 0.60 9.74
CA GLY A 71 -1.16 -0.64 9.38
C GLY A 71 -0.12 -0.46 8.27
N PHE A 72 -0.29 0.53 7.40
CA PHE A 72 0.68 0.84 6.34
C PHE A 72 1.96 1.50 6.87
N ARG A 73 1.92 2.20 8.01
CA ARG A 73 3.12 2.78 8.64
C ARG A 73 4.16 1.71 9.00
N MET A 74 3.71 0.56 9.45
CA MET A 74 4.62 -0.57 9.71
C MET A 74 5.37 -0.99 8.46
N ASN A 75 4.69 -1.01 7.29
CA ASN A 75 5.34 -1.33 6.02
C ASN A 75 6.38 -0.29 5.64
N GLN A 76 6.07 1.00 5.78
CA GLN A 76 7.03 2.07 5.52
C GLN A 76 8.28 1.90 6.38
N SER A 77 8.10 1.66 7.69
CA SER A 77 9.20 1.45 8.64
C SER A 77 10.02 0.19 8.31
N GLU A 78 9.38 -0.90 7.90
CA GLU A 78 10.07 -2.11 7.46
C GLU A 78 10.90 -1.87 6.20
N ILE A 79 10.37 -1.13 5.22
CA ILE A 79 11.07 -0.76 3.98
C ILE A 79 12.28 0.12 4.30
N PHE A 80 12.14 1.14 5.13
CA PHE A 80 13.25 2.01 5.53
C PHE A 80 14.34 1.22 6.25
N LYS A 81 13.96 0.38 7.21
CA LYS A 81 14.88 -0.49 7.94
C LYS A 81 15.63 -1.45 7.03
N ALA A 82 14.95 -2.07 6.07
CA ALA A 82 15.60 -2.99 5.13
C ALA A 82 16.57 -2.27 4.18
N GLY A 83 16.24 -1.03 3.79
CA GLY A 83 17.15 -0.17 3.00
C GLY A 83 18.29 0.43 3.81
N GLY A 84 18.27 0.27 5.15
CA GLY A 84 19.26 0.87 6.05
C GLY A 84 19.21 2.40 6.06
N ILE A 85 18.01 2.98 5.89
CA ILE A 85 17.80 4.45 5.89
C ILE A 85 16.93 4.87 7.07
N ASP A 86 17.15 6.10 7.53
CA ASP A 86 16.34 6.80 8.52
C ASP A 86 15.93 8.16 7.96
N PRO A 87 14.94 8.22 7.06
CA PRO A 87 14.62 9.43 6.33
C PRO A 87 13.91 10.46 7.22
N GLU A 88 14.07 11.74 6.89
CA GLU A 88 13.35 12.84 7.52
C GLU A 88 11.84 12.74 7.21
N ILE A 89 10.99 12.51 8.22
CA ILE A 89 9.54 12.58 8.11
C ILE A 89 9.11 14.00 8.45
N VAL A 90 8.81 14.80 7.43
CA VAL A 90 8.43 16.22 7.60
C VAL A 90 6.95 16.39 7.96
N LEU A 91 6.11 15.42 7.63
CA LEU A 91 4.67 15.46 7.88
C LEU A 91 4.09 14.06 8.04
N GLU A 92 3.18 13.91 8.99
CA GLU A 92 2.38 12.71 9.16
C GLU A 92 0.88 13.00 9.00
N THR A 93 0.18 12.14 8.26
CA THR A 93 -1.26 12.26 8.00
C THR A 93 -2.04 11.05 8.50
N PHE A 94 -3.36 11.16 8.57
CA PHE A 94 -4.26 10.05 8.88
C PHE A 94 -4.66 9.23 7.65
N ASN A 95 -4.34 9.72 6.44
CA ASN A 95 -4.86 9.20 5.19
C ASN A 95 -3.74 9.08 4.17
N ILE A 96 -3.60 7.89 3.58
CA ILE A 96 -2.57 7.62 2.57
C ILE A 96 -2.77 8.44 1.30
N ASP A 97 -4.03 8.69 0.88
CA ASP A 97 -4.31 9.52 -0.29
C ASP A 97 -3.82 10.95 -0.08
N LEU A 98 -4.04 11.48 1.14
CA LEU A 98 -3.55 12.82 1.47
C LEU A 98 -2.01 12.85 1.47
N ALA A 99 -1.35 11.81 2.02
CA ALA A 99 0.10 11.72 1.98
C ALA A 99 0.63 11.74 0.53
N CYS A 100 0.03 10.95 -0.36
CA CYS A 100 0.39 10.90 -1.77
C CYS A 100 0.17 12.25 -2.47
N ARG A 101 -0.99 12.89 -2.24
CA ARG A 101 -1.31 14.19 -2.84
C ARG A 101 -0.32 15.27 -2.41
N LEU A 102 -0.01 15.33 -1.11
CA LEU A 102 0.95 16.28 -0.58
C LEU A 102 2.35 16.05 -1.17
N ALA A 103 2.78 14.79 -1.28
CA ALA A 103 4.05 14.45 -1.91
C ALA A 103 4.09 14.91 -3.38
N ILE A 104 3.03 14.68 -4.16
CA ILE A 104 2.99 15.03 -5.59
C ILE A 104 3.01 16.53 -5.85
N VAL A 105 2.39 17.33 -4.98
CA VAL A 105 2.30 18.80 -5.16
C VAL A 105 3.41 19.59 -4.46
N SER A 106 4.37 18.89 -3.86
CA SER A 106 5.48 19.48 -3.09
C SER A 106 6.84 18.91 -3.53
N ASP A 107 7.88 19.28 -2.81
CA ASP A 107 9.24 18.73 -2.97
C ASP A 107 9.47 17.51 -2.06
N PHE A 108 8.40 16.84 -1.63
CA PHE A 108 8.44 15.68 -0.76
C PHE A 108 8.10 14.41 -1.52
N VAL A 109 8.39 13.27 -0.88
CA VAL A 109 8.01 11.95 -1.39
C VAL A 109 7.16 11.19 -0.37
N SER A 110 6.43 10.17 -0.83
CA SER A 110 5.69 9.26 0.04
C SER A 110 5.76 7.83 -0.48
N LEU A 111 5.78 6.86 0.42
CA LEU A 111 5.55 5.45 0.08
C LEU A 111 4.06 5.15 0.17
N CYS A 112 3.52 4.48 -0.84
CA CYS A 112 2.12 4.08 -0.85
C CYS A 112 1.91 2.74 -1.60
N PRO A 113 0.78 2.06 -1.38
CA PRO A 113 0.38 0.95 -2.21
C PRO A 113 0.17 1.39 -3.66
N GLU A 114 0.65 0.60 -4.62
CA GLU A 114 0.55 0.86 -6.06
C GLU A 114 -0.88 1.19 -6.53
N ALA A 115 -1.86 0.51 -5.95
CA ALA A 115 -3.26 0.69 -6.29
C ALA A 115 -3.82 2.10 -6.00
N HIS A 116 -3.29 2.81 -5.00
CA HIS A 116 -3.82 4.12 -4.63
C HIS A 116 -3.63 5.18 -5.71
N PRO A 117 -2.41 5.48 -6.18
CA PRO A 117 -2.22 6.51 -7.18
C PRO A 117 -2.50 6.04 -8.61
N LEU A 118 -2.26 4.75 -8.95
CA LEU A 118 -2.43 4.27 -10.33
C LEU A 118 -3.89 4.10 -10.75
N GLU A 119 -4.79 3.77 -9.82
CA GLU A 119 -6.23 3.67 -10.06
C GLU A 119 -6.94 5.03 -10.01
N THR A 120 -6.28 6.06 -9.50
CA THR A 120 -6.81 7.42 -9.43
C THR A 120 -6.14 8.32 -10.45
N GLU A 121 -6.85 9.35 -10.94
CA GLU A 121 -6.31 10.35 -11.86
C GLU A 121 -5.13 11.18 -11.29
N PHE A 122 -4.57 10.77 -10.14
CA PHE A 122 -3.52 11.50 -9.45
C PHE A 122 -2.18 11.52 -10.18
N LEU A 123 -1.85 10.46 -10.92
CA LEU A 123 -0.59 10.37 -11.67
C LEU A 123 -0.68 11.06 -13.03
N LYS A 124 -1.39 12.20 -13.11
CA LYS A 124 -1.40 13.00 -14.33
C LYS A 124 -0.16 13.87 -14.41
N LYS A 125 0.42 13.89 -15.59
CA LYS A 125 1.49 14.73 -16.19
C LYS A 125 2.61 15.33 -15.31
N ASP A 126 2.36 15.66 -14.06
CA ASP A 126 3.30 16.39 -13.18
C ASP A 126 3.71 15.58 -11.93
N SER A 127 3.49 14.27 -11.94
CA SER A 127 3.85 13.39 -10.84
C SER A 127 4.91 12.37 -11.23
N PHE A 128 5.77 12.07 -10.27
CA PHE A 128 6.78 11.03 -10.33
C PHE A 128 6.34 9.82 -9.53
N TYR A 129 6.63 8.63 -10.03
CA TYR A 129 6.61 7.41 -9.22
C TYR A 129 7.71 6.45 -9.65
N CYS A 130 8.14 5.60 -8.72
CA CYS A 130 9.04 4.49 -8.99
C CYS A 130 8.68 3.28 -8.11
N TYR A 131 9.02 2.10 -8.62
CA TYR A 131 8.89 0.86 -7.86
C TYR A 131 10.06 0.70 -6.90
N ILE A 132 9.81 0.16 -5.72
CA ILE A 132 10.87 -0.18 -4.77
C ILE A 132 11.35 -1.60 -5.06
N LYS A 133 12.67 -1.78 -5.24
CA LYS A 133 13.31 -3.07 -5.43
C LYS A 133 13.18 -3.94 -4.15
N ASP A 134 13.29 -5.25 -4.33
CA ASP A 134 13.31 -6.22 -3.23
C ASP A 134 12.04 -6.24 -2.38
N GLN A 135 10.89 -6.22 -3.06
CA GLN A 135 9.57 -6.20 -2.42
C GLN A 135 9.16 -7.54 -1.81
N GLU A 136 9.87 -7.98 -0.79
CA GLU A 136 9.30 -8.91 0.20
C GLU A 136 8.13 -8.27 0.98
N TYR A 137 8.01 -6.95 0.89
CA TYR A 137 7.00 -6.10 1.53
C TYR A 137 5.71 -5.97 0.74
N SER A 138 5.59 -6.63 -0.41
CA SER A 138 4.31 -6.67 -1.11
C SER A 138 3.28 -7.35 -0.23
N ARG A 139 2.15 -6.68 -0.02
CA ARG A 139 1.04 -7.22 0.74
C ARG A 139 0.05 -7.93 -0.17
N ASN A 140 -0.49 -9.03 0.31
CA ASN A 140 -1.62 -9.67 -0.33
C ASN A 140 -2.89 -8.91 0.07
N PHE A 141 -3.64 -8.43 -0.91
CA PHE A 141 -4.99 -7.93 -0.71
C PHE A 141 -5.96 -9.09 -0.87
N SER A 142 -6.74 -9.34 0.16
CA SER A 142 -7.60 -10.54 0.23
C SER A 142 -8.93 -10.22 0.90
N ILE A 143 -9.96 -11.00 0.54
CA ILE A 143 -11.16 -11.13 1.37
C ILE A 143 -10.88 -12.19 2.42
N CYS A 144 -11.20 -11.86 3.67
CA CYS A 144 -11.02 -12.75 4.82
C CYS A 144 -12.32 -12.97 5.56
N TYR A 145 -12.46 -14.18 6.10
CA TYR A 145 -13.56 -14.57 6.98
C TYR A 145 -13.07 -15.63 7.99
N ARG A 146 -13.83 -15.86 9.04
CA ARG A 146 -13.43 -16.84 10.06
C ARG A 146 -13.45 -18.26 9.48
N LYS A 147 -12.44 -19.01 9.82
CA LYS A 147 -12.30 -20.40 9.43
C LYS A 147 -13.46 -21.23 9.99
N GLY A 148 -14.01 -22.10 9.15
CA GLY A 148 -15.05 -23.05 9.54
C GLY A 148 -16.46 -22.49 9.67
N ILE A 149 -16.70 -21.21 9.32
CA ILE A 149 -18.07 -20.68 9.27
C ILE A 149 -18.82 -21.17 8.03
N PHE A 150 -20.14 -21.25 8.15
CA PHE A 150 -21.01 -21.45 7.00
C PHE A 150 -21.04 -20.16 6.17
N LEU A 151 -20.76 -20.26 4.87
CA LEU A 151 -20.85 -19.14 3.93
C LEU A 151 -22.23 -19.15 3.24
N PRO A 152 -23.15 -18.23 3.59
CA PRO A 152 -24.41 -18.05 2.89
C PRO A 152 -24.22 -17.69 1.40
N LYS A 153 -25.26 -17.87 0.59
CA LYS A 153 -25.18 -17.59 -0.87
C LYS A 153 -24.72 -16.17 -1.19
N TYR A 154 -25.19 -15.16 -0.45
CA TYR A 154 -24.82 -13.77 -0.68
C TYR A 154 -23.34 -13.51 -0.40
N MET A 155 -22.75 -14.13 0.64
CA MET A 155 -21.31 -13.99 0.93
C MET A 155 -20.47 -14.63 -0.17
N ARG A 156 -20.87 -15.83 -0.64
CA ARG A 156 -20.18 -16.48 -1.77
C ARG A 156 -20.25 -15.63 -3.03
N ALA A 157 -21.45 -15.12 -3.36
CA ALA A 157 -21.62 -14.24 -4.52
C ALA A 157 -20.76 -12.95 -4.42
N PHE A 158 -20.66 -12.36 -3.23
CA PHE A 158 -19.79 -11.21 -3.01
C PHE A 158 -18.31 -11.55 -3.24
N ILE A 159 -17.84 -12.67 -2.69
CA ILE A 159 -16.46 -13.14 -2.87
C ILE A 159 -16.17 -13.39 -4.36
N GLU A 160 -17.07 -14.09 -5.06
CA GLU A 160 -16.95 -14.37 -6.51
C GLU A 160 -16.89 -13.09 -7.34
N MET A 161 -17.78 -12.14 -7.05
CA MET A 161 -17.80 -10.83 -7.72
C MET A 161 -16.49 -10.05 -7.48
N ALA A 162 -16.01 -10.02 -6.25
CA ALA A 162 -14.75 -9.34 -5.93
C ALA A 162 -13.55 -10.02 -6.62
N VAL A 163 -13.50 -11.36 -6.61
CA VAL A 163 -12.44 -12.09 -7.33
C VAL A 163 -12.47 -11.76 -8.83
N LYS A 164 -13.64 -11.68 -9.43
CA LYS A 164 -13.79 -11.30 -10.83
C LYS A 164 -13.29 -9.87 -11.07
N LEU A 165 -13.75 -8.91 -10.25
CA LEU A 165 -13.38 -7.50 -10.37
C LEU A 165 -11.86 -7.24 -10.25
N TYR A 166 -11.18 -7.96 -9.35
CA TYR A 166 -9.74 -7.75 -9.10
C TYR A 166 -8.81 -8.62 -9.94
N ARG A 167 -9.31 -9.63 -10.65
CA ARG A 167 -8.53 -10.51 -11.54
C ARG A 167 -8.66 -10.18 -13.02
N GLU A 168 -9.67 -9.40 -13.40
CA GLU A 168 -9.76 -8.86 -14.76
C GLU A 168 -8.72 -7.74 -14.90
N PRO A 169 -7.84 -7.80 -15.92
CA PRO A 169 -6.81 -6.80 -16.18
C PRO A 169 -7.40 -5.46 -16.57
#